data_bf4d2e9d22e5062bcf3d12d27fa9c8f5
#
_entry.id   bf4d2e9d22e5062bcf3d12d27fa9c8f5
#
_cell.length_a   1.000
_cell.length_b   1.000
_cell.length_c   1.000
_cell.angle_alpha   90.00
_cell.angle_beta   90.00
_cell.angle_gamma   90.00
#
_symmetry.space_group_name_H-M   'P 1'
#
loop_
_entity.id
_entity.type
_entity.pdbx_description
1 polymer ?
#
loop_
_entity_poly.entity_id
_entity_poly.type
_entity_poly.pdbx_seq_one_letter_code
_entity_poly.pdbx_strand_id
1 'polypeptide(L)'
;MFCGEDFRFGAGAEGTPDLLKRMAPCPVAVLPLKEAGGEKVSSSRIKRLLADADMAGANALLCVPYFIQGTVEHGRHVGSGLGFPTVNLALPAEKAFPREGVYGGRAETPAGEFPAIVNIGARPTFGVQEKKIEAYLDGFSGNLYGETVRLFPEEYYRPTTAFPSAEALKEQLARDIARLRERSRK
;
A
#
# COMPACT_ATOMS: atom_id res chain seq x y z
N MET A 1 -1.47 27.47 -14.53
CA MET A 1 -1.65 26.86 -13.18
C MET A 1 -2.98 26.14 -13.13
N PHE A 2 -3.10 25.03 -12.39
CA PHE A 2 -4.35 24.29 -12.21
C PHE A 2 -4.69 24.20 -10.71
N CYS A 3 -5.95 24.34 -10.35
CA CYS A 3 -6.45 24.07 -9.00
C CYS A 3 -7.88 23.48 -9.05
N GLY A 4 -8.28 22.81 -7.98
CA GLY A 4 -9.69 22.39 -7.83
C GLY A 4 -10.58 23.55 -7.44
N GLU A 5 -11.87 23.43 -7.66
CA GLU A 5 -12.87 24.46 -7.27
C GLU A 5 -12.97 24.66 -5.75
N ASP A 6 -12.54 23.68 -4.96
CA ASP A 6 -12.48 23.75 -3.51
C ASP A 6 -11.12 24.19 -2.96
N PHE A 7 -10.18 24.56 -3.82
CA PHE A 7 -8.86 25.00 -3.41
C PHE A 7 -8.95 26.23 -2.49
N ARG A 8 -8.18 26.20 -1.39
CA ARG A 8 -8.07 27.32 -0.45
C ARG A 8 -6.60 27.57 -0.15
N PHE A 9 -6.24 28.84 0.11
CA PHE A 9 -4.88 29.24 0.41
C PHE A 9 -4.83 30.47 1.32
N GLY A 10 -3.63 30.78 1.80
CA GLY A 10 -3.40 31.94 2.65
C GLY A 10 -3.80 31.74 4.11
N ALA A 11 -3.68 32.78 4.92
CA ALA A 11 -4.06 32.77 6.32
C ALA A 11 -5.55 32.44 6.47
N GLY A 12 -5.88 31.53 7.38
CA GLY A 12 -7.27 31.12 7.61
C GLY A 12 -7.97 30.41 6.44
N ALA A 13 -7.21 30.02 5.40
CA ALA A 13 -7.78 29.44 4.16
C ALA A 13 -8.82 30.34 3.45
N GLU A 14 -8.67 31.65 3.58
CA GLU A 14 -9.60 32.65 2.99
C GLU A 14 -9.42 32.79 1.47
N GLY A 15 -8.24 32.44 0.93
CA GLY A 15 -7.97 32.49 -0.50
C GLY A 15 -8.83 31.49 -1.28
N THR A 16 -9.46 31.95 -2.37
CA THR A 16 -10.33 31.16 -3.24
C THR A 16 -9.75 31.06 -4.65
N PRO A 17 -10.22 30.09 -5.49
CA PRO A 17 -9.83 30.03 -6.90
C PRO A 17 -10.03 31.34 -7.67
N ASP A 18 -11.10 32.08 -7.38
CA ASP A 18 -11.36 33.35 -8.03
C ASP A 18 -10.37 34.45 -7.60
N LEU A 19 -9.98 34.46 -6.33
CA LEU A 19 -8.90 35.33 -5.86
C LEU A 19 -7.59 34.94 -6.54
N LEU A 20 -7.29 33.63 -6.64
CA LEU A 20 -6.09 33.13 -7.31
C LEU A 20 -6.05 33.56 -8.79
N LYS A 21 -7.18 33.47 -9.53
CA LYS A 21 -7.27 33.93 -10.93
C LYS A 21 -6.91 35.41 -11.09
N ARG A 22 -7.31 36.25 -10.12
CA ARG A 22 -7.04 37.70 -10.14
C ARG A 22 -5.61 38.05 -9.81
N MET A 23 -4.97 37.28 -8.93
CA MET A 23 -3.64 37.59 -8.39
C MET A 23 -2.50 36.88 -9.09
N ALA A 24 -2.77 35.74 -9.72
CA ALA A 24 -1.73 34.94 -10.35
C ALA A 24 -1.15 35.64 -11.59
N PRO A 25 0.18 35.58 -11.78
CA PRO A 25 0.85 36.16 -12.95
C PRO A 25 0.67 35.32 -14.24
N CYS A 26 -0.10 34.22 -14.17
CA CYS A 26 -0.32 33.30 -15.28
C CYS A 26 -1.79 32.82 -15.27
N PRO A 27 -2.29 32.31 -16.42
CA PRO A 27 -3.65 31.75 -16.50
C PRO A 27 -3.88 30.64 -15.45
N VAL A 28 -5.04 30.69 -14.78
CA VAL A 28 -5.47 29.70 -13.79
C VAL A 28 -6.70 28.98 -14.32
N ALA A 29 -6.57 27.66 -14.51
CA ALA A 29 -7.69 26.77 -14.83
C ALA A 29 -8.21 26.13 -13.53
N VAL A 30 -9.50 26.29 -13.28
CA VAL A 30 -10.18 25.65 -12.14
C VAL A 30 -10.84 24.38 -12.65
N LEU A 31 -10.50 23.26 -12.03
CA LEU A 31 -11.03 21.96 -12.38
C LEU A 31 -12.19 21.61 -11.46
N PRO A 32 -13.31 21.07 -12.01
CA PRO A 32 -14.42 20.58 -11.20
C PRO A 32 -13.94 19.39 -10.34
N LEU A 33 -14.57 19.25 -9.17
CA LEU A 33 -14.33 18.08 -8.33
C LEU A 33 -14.90 16.84 -9.00
N LYS A 34 -14.14 15.74 -8.90
CA LYS A 34 -14.65 14.42 -9.29
C LYS A 34 -15.38 13.79 -8.11
N GLU A 35 -16.51 13.16 -8.43
CA GLU A 35 -17.30 12.39 -7.48
C GLU A 35 -17.34 10.91 -7.89
N ALA A 36 -17.43 10.04 -6.91
CA ALA A 36 -17.66 8.62 -7.07
C ALA A 36 -18.58 8.14 -5.95
N GLY A 37 -19.73 7.53 -6.31
CA GLY A 37 -20.75 7.10 -5.35
C GLY A 37 -21.40 8.25 -4.57
N GLY A 38 -21.56 9.44 -5.19
CA GLY A 38 -22.17 10.63 -4.57
C GLY A 38 -21.27 11.37 -3.56
N GLU A 39 -20.01 10.96 -3.44
CA GLU A 39 -19.02 11.62 -2.58
C GLU A 39 -17.81 12.09 -3.40
N LYS A 40 -17.23 13.21 -2.98
CA LYS A 40 -16.01 13.75 -3.57
C LYS A 40 -14.86 12.74 -3.52
N VAL A 41 -14.14 12.59 -4.62
CA VAL A 41 -12.83 11.89 -4.66
C VAL A 41 -11.78 12.81 -4.04
N SER A 42 -11.17 12.36 -2.95
CA SER A 42 -10.14 13.14 -2.23
C SER A 42 -9.09 12.24 -1.58
N SER A 43 -7.89 12.79 -1.36
CA SER A 43 -6.82 12.08 -0.65
C SER A 43 -7.25 11.64 0.76
N SER A 44 -8.05 12.45 1.45
CA SER A 44 -8.56 12.10 2.78
C SER A 44 -9.49 10.90 2.75
N ARG A 45 -10.39 10.83 1.74
CA ARG A 45 -11.27 9.67 1.54
C ARG A 45 -10.47 8.42 1.21
N ILE A 46 -9.50 8.51 0.31
CA ILE A 46 -8.60 7.38 -0.04
C ILE A 46 -7.84 6.91 1.20
N LYS A 47 -7.25 7.82 1.98
CA LYS A 47 -6.53 7.47 3.21
C LYS A 47 -7.42 6.77 4.24
N ARG A 48 -8.69 7.19 4.39
CA ARG A 48 -9.68 6.52 5.25
C ARG A 48 -9.93 5.09 4.79
N LEU A 49 -10.22 4.89 3.48
CA LEU A 49 -10.43 3.55 2.92
C LEU A 49 -9.22 2.63 3.13
N LEU A 50 -8.00 3.15 2.93
CA LEU A 50 -6.78 2.40 3.25
C LEU A 50 -6.68 2.05 4.74
N ALA A 51 -7.00 2.98 5.64
CA ALA A 51 -7.00 2.74 7.09
C ALA A 51 -8.05 1.72 7.53
N ASP A 52 -9.16 1.62 6.80
CA ASP A 52 -10.22 0.63 7.01
C ASP A 52 -9.94 -0.71 6.30
N ALA A 53 -8.80 -0.82 5.60
CA ALA A 53 -8.42 -1.97 4.75
C ALA A 53 -9.38 -2.23 3.58
N ASP A 54 -10.19 -1.24 3.18
CA ASP A 54 -11.01 -1.30 1.97
C ASP A 54 -10.18 -0.97 0.75
N MET A 55 -9.40 -1.97 0.31
CA MET A 55 -8.51 -1.84 -0.85
C MET A 55 -9.30 -1.69 -2.15
N ALA A 56 -10.44 -2.33 -2.26
CA ALA A 56 -11.32 -2.24 -3.44
C ALA A 56 -11.88 -0.82 -3.58
N GLY A 57 -12.44 -0.26 -2.50
CA GLY A 57 -12.94 1.11 -2.46
C GLY A 57 -11.84 2.14 -2.73
N ALA A 58 -10.65 1.96 -2.14
CA ALA A 58 -9.50 2.83 -2.40
C ALA A 58 -9.08 2.80 -3.87
N ASN A 59 -8.96 1.61 -4.46
CA ASN A 59 -8.53 1.42 -5.85
C ASN A 59 -9.57 1.95 -6.85
N ALA A 60 -10.86 1.92 -6.54
CA ALA A 60 -11.91 2.51 -7.35
C ALA A 60 -11.80 4.05 -7.48
N LEU A 61 -11.10 4.70 -6.54
CA LEU A 61 -10.87 6.15 -6.54
C LEU A 61 -9.51 6.56 -7.12
N LEU A 62 -8.62 5.60 -7.37
CA LEU A 62 -7.26 5.82 -7.88
C LEU A 62 -7.19 5.58 -9.40
N CYS A 63 -6.38 6.36 -10.10
CA CYS A 63 -6.11 6.14 -11.54
C CYS A 63 -5.19 4.92 -11.77
N VAL A 64 -4.38 4.56 -10.76
CA VAL A 64 -3.50 3.38 -10.73
C VAL A 64 -3.76 2.67 -9.41
N PRO A 65 -3.88 1.34 -9.39
CA PRO A 65 -4.08 0.61 -8.15
C PRO A 65 -3.04 0.97 -7.09
N TYR A 66 -3.44 1.00 -5.84
CA TYR A 66 -2.52 1.28 -4.74
C TYR A 66 -1.40 0.25 -4.70
N PHE A 67 -0.17 0.73 -4.57
CA PHE A 67 1.01 -0.14 -4.43
C PHE A 67 2.00 0.42 -3.41
N ILE A 68 2.81 -0.45 -2.85
CA ILE A 68 3.95 -0.12 -2.00
C ILE A 68 5.21 -0.44 -2.81
N GLN A 69 6.04 0.57 -3.06
CA GLN A 69 7.31 0.39 -3.76
C GLN A 69 8.46 0.56 -2.78
N GLY A 70 9.44 -0.32 -2.85
CA GLY A 70 10.65 -0.24 -2.05
C GLY A 70 11.76 -1.09 -2.64
N THR A 71 12.98 -0.89 -2.12
CA THR A 71 14.14 -1.73 -2.43
C THR A 71 14.14 -2.93 -1.50
N VAL A 72 14.45 -4.10 -2.04
CA VAL A 72 14.55 -5.33 -1.24
C VAL A 72 15.84 -5.32 -0.41
N GLU A 73 15.67 -5.43 0.90
CA GLU A 73 16.76 -5.49 1.87
C GLU A 73 16.87 -6.86 2.54
N HIS A 74 18.02 -7.09 3.17
CA HIS A 74 18.24 -8.28 4.01
C HIS A 74 17.35 -8.24 5.25
N GLY A 75 16.49 -9.23 5.39
CA GLY A 75 15.62 -9.42 6.55
C GLY A 75 16.21 -10.43 7.55
N ARG A 76 15.45 -10.73 8.60
CA ARG A 76 15.83 -11.74 9.62
C ARG A 76 15.74 -13.20 9.15
N HIS A 77 15.38 -13.44 7.89
CA HIS A 77 15.27 -14.77 7.25
C HIS A 77 14.38 -15.81 7.98
N VAL A 78 13.47 -15.37 8.84
CA VAL A 78 12.58 -16.27 9.59
C VAL A 78 11.73 -17.12 8.65
N GLY A 79 11.18 -16.53 7.60
CA GLY A 79 10.39 -17.23 6.58
C GLY A 79 11.19 -18.26 5.80
N SER A 80 12.47 -18.00 5.51
CA SER A 80 13.34 -18.93 4.77
C SER A 80 13.57 -20.22 5.52
N GLY A 81 13.73 -20.15 6.85
CA GLY A 81 13.87 -21.34 7.71
C GLY A 81 12.63 -22.22 7.75
N LEU A 82 11.47 -21.69 7.40
CA LEU A 82 10.18 -22.39 7.35
C LEU A 82 9.78 -22.85 5.94
N GLY A 83 10.62 -22.59 4.92
CA GLY A 83 10.34 -22.92 3.52
C GLY A 83 9.48 -21.87 2.79
N PHE A 84 9.28 -20.68 3.37
CA PHE A 84 8.55 -19.55 2.77
C PHE A 84 9.46 -18.31 2.72
N PRO A 85 10.40 -18.23 1.75
CA PRO A 85 11.29 -17.09 1.65
C PRO A 85 10.49 -15.80 1.42
N THR A 86 10.78 -14.77 2.22
CA THR A 86 10.13 -13.46 2.13
C THR A 86 11.10 -12.39 1.72
N VAL A 87 10.63 -11.40 0.96
CA VAL A 87 11.33 -10.14 0.70
C VAL A 87 10.94 -9.12 1.75
N ASN A 88 11.90 -8.31 2.20
CA ASN A 88 11.70 -7.19 3.10
C ASN A 88 11.95 -5.91 2.32
N LEU A 89 11.06 -4.91 2.44
CA LEU A 89 11.21 -3.66 1.71
C LEU A 89 11.69 -2.54 2.62
N ALA A 90 12.76 -1.85 2.19
CA ALA A 90 13.06 -0.50 2.66
C ALA A 90 12.04 0.48 2.07
N LEU A 91 11.45 1.30 2.92
CA LEU A 91 10.36 2.20 2.54
C LEU A 91 10.75 3.65 2.70
N PRO A 92 10.28 4.54 1.79
CA PRO A 92 10.38 5.98 2.02
C PRO A 92 9.48 6.40 3.20
N ALA A 93 9.97 7.37 3.99
CA ALA A 93 9.31 7.82 5.24
C ALA A 93 7.89 8.39 5.04
N GLU A 94 7.55 8.88 3.86
CA GLU A 94 6.31 9.64 3.61
C GLU A 94 5.32 8.87 2.71
N LYS A 95 4.70 7.82 3.22
CA LYS A 95 3.65 7.11 2.49
C LYS A 95 2.42 6.89 3.36
N ALA A 96 1.23 7.01 2.76
CA ALA A 96 0.01 6.55 3.39
C ALA A 96 -0.06 5.01 3.26
N PHE A 97 -0.02 4.31 4.39
CA PHE A 97 -0.12 2.85 4.43
C PHE A 97 -1.55 2.40 4.73
N PRO A 98 -1.96 1.23 4.23
CA PRO A 98 -3.18 0.59 4.66
C PRO A 98 -3.08 0.17 6.14
N ARG A 99 -4.22 -0.24 6.70
CA ARG A 99 -4.29 -0.86 8.02
C ARG A 99 -3.24 -1.97 8.15
N GLU A 100 -2.64 -2.09 9.32
CA GLU A 100 -1.71 -3.17 9.62
C GLU A 100 -2.40 -4.54 9.54
N GLY A 101 -1.71 -5.52 8.96
CA GLY A 101 -2.22 -6.87 8.78
C GLY A 101 -1.61 -7.60 7.60
N VAL A 102 -2.20 -8.73 7.28
CA VAL A 102 -1.80 -9.61 6.18
C VAL A 102 -2.78 -9.45 5.04
N TYR A 103 -2.25 -9.29 3.84
CA TYR A 103 -2.99 -9.07 2.61
C TYR A 103 -2.62 -10.10 1.56
N GLY A 104 -3.61 -10.57 0.81
CA GLY A 104 -3.38 -11.21 -0.48
C GLY A 104 -3.33 -10.16 -1.60
N GLY A 105 -2.48 -10.41 -2.60
CA GLY A 105 -2.31 -9.52 -3.72
C GLY A 105 -1.26 -10.02 -4.69
N ARG A 106 -0.49 -9.12 -5.29
CA ARG A 106 0.57 -9.44 -6.24
C ARG A 106 1.81 -8.57 -6.03
N ALA A 107 2.91 -9.01 -6.59
CA ALA A 107 4.19 -8.31 -6.62
C ALA A 107 4.66 -8.15 -8.06
N GLU A 108 5.05 -6.95 -8.46
CA GLU A 108 5.81 -6.69 -9.68
C GLU A 108 7.30 -6.61 -9.34
N THR A 109 8.10 -7.42 -10.01
CA THR A 109 9.55 -7.53 -9.83
C THR A 109 10.25 -7.46 -11.18
N PRO A 110 11.58 -7.26 -11.24
CA PRO A 110 12.34 -7.37 -12.48
C PRO A 110 12.23 -8.76 -13.16
N ALA A 111 11.90 -9.80 -12.40
CA ALA A 111 11.72 -11.16 -12.91
C ALA A 111 10.29 -11.46 -13.40
N GLY A 112 9.35 -10.53 -13.24
CA GLY A 112 7.95 -10.68 -13.62
C GLY A 112 6.98 -10.38 -12.48
N GLU A 113 5.72 -10.75 -12.69
CA GLU A 113 4.63 -10.62 -11.73
C GLU A 113 4.35 -11.94 -11.02
N PHE A 114 4.18 -11.90 -9.70
CA PHE A 114 3.92 -13.07 -8.86
C PHE A 114 2.77 -12.79 -7.89
N PRO A 115 1.89 -13.76 -7.62
CA PRO A 115 0.96 -13.68 -6.50
C PRO A 115 1.74 -13.48 -5.19
N ALA A 116 1.24 -12.65 -4.28
CA ALA A 116 1.97 -12.31 -3.07
C ALA A 116 1.09 -12.26 -1.82
N ILE A 117 1.66 -12.72 -0.71
CA ILE A 117 1.13 -12.46 0.64
C ILE A 117 1.97 -11.32 1.23
N VAL A 118 1.33 -10.18 1.49
CA VAL A 118 1.99 -8.97 2.00
C VAL A 118 1.64 -8.77 3.46
N ASN A 119 2.63 -8.72 4.33
CA ASN A 119 2.49 -8.39 5.74
C ASN A 119 2.91 -6.92 5.97
N ILE A 120 1.97 -6.10 6.42
CA ILE A 120 2.17 -4.70 6.78
C ILE A 120 2.12 -4.59 8.30
N GLY A 121 3.24 -4.29 8.95
CA GLY A 121 3.32 -4.18 10.40
C GLY A 121 4.11 -2.97 10.86
N ALA A 122 4.07 -2.69 12.16
CA ALA A 122 4.95 -1.72 12.80
C ALA A 122 6.24 -2.41 13.26
N ARG A 123 7.36 -1.73 13.11
CA ARG A 123 8.61 -2.08 13.78
C ARG A 123 8.78 -1.12 14.97
N PRO A 124 8.70 -1.58 16.21
CA PRO A 124 9.03 -0.75 17.34
C PRO A 124 10.55 -0.53 17.35
N THR A 125 11.01 0.59 16.86
CA THR A 125 12.36 1.12 17.04
C THR A 125 12.29 2.38 17.88
N PHE A 126 13.32 2.63 18.69
CA PHE A 126 13.37 3.74 19.63
C PHE A 126 12.90 5.07 19.00
N GLY A 127 11.68 5.52 19.37
CA GLY A 127 11.15 6.85 19.05
C GLY A 127 10.53 7.07 17.68
N VAL A 128 10.63 6.12 16.72
CA VAL A 128 10.02 6.20 15.38
C VAL A 128 9.29 4.89 15.08
N GLN A 129 8.00 4.98 14.73
CA GLN A 129 7.25 3.83 14.24
C GLN A 129 7.60 3.61 12.76
N GLU A 130 8.66 2.88 12.49
CA GLU A 130 8.95 2.42 11.14
C GLU A 130 7.97 1.31 10.74
N LYS A 131 7.38 1.45 9.57
CA LYS A 131 6.58 0.36 8.99
C LYS A 131 7.52 -0.72 8.46
N LYS A 132 7.20 -1.97 8.78
CA LYS A 132 7.88 -3.14 8.23
C LYS A 132 6.97 -3.80 7.20
N ILE A 133 7.47 -3.95 5.98
CA ILE A 133 6.77 -4.64 4.90
C ILE A 133 7.55 -5.88 4.54
N GLU A 134 6.90 -7.02 4.70
CA GLU A 134 7.42 -8.31 4.27
C GLU A 134 6.44 -8.92 3.27
N ALA A 135 6.95 -9.56 2.23
CA ALA A 135 6.10 -10.27 1.28
C ALA A 135 6.69 -11.64 0.92
N TYR A 136 5.82 -12.66 0.91
CA TYR A 136 6.06 -13.95 0.27
C TYR A 136 5.55 -13.87 -1.17
N LEU A 137 6.35 -14.29 -2.13
CA LEU A 137 6.00 -14.33 -3.54
C LEU A 137 5.78 -15.78 -3.97
N ASP A 138 4.56 -16.14 -4.33
CA ASP A 138 4.21 -17.50 -4.70
C ASP A 138 4.77 -17.87 -6.08
N GLY A 139 5.50 -18.97 -6.13
CA GLY A 139 6.16 -19.44 -7.36
C GLY A 139 7.46 -18.72 -7.74
N PHE A 140 7.89 -17.71 -6.98
CA PHE A 140 9.18 -17.08 -7.22
C PHE A 140 10.33 -17.89 -6.63
N SER A 141 11.39 -18.05 -7.42
CA SER A 141 12.69 -18.55 -6.94
C SER A 141 13.80 -17.67 -7.52
N GLY A 142 14.69 -17.17 -6.70
CA GLY A 142 15.78 -16.31 -7.12
C GLY A 142 16.20 -15.30 -6.07
N ASN A 143 16.96 -14.30 -6.49
CA ASN A 143 17.47 -13.24 -5.64
C ASN A 143 16.91 -11.88 -6.13
N LEU A 144 16.34 -11.11 -5.20
CA LEU A 144 15.82 -9.75 -5.45
C LEU A 144 16.52 -8.69 -4.59
N TYR A 145 17.59 -9.02 -3.87
CA TYR A 145 18.30 -8.04 -3.03
C TYR A 145 18.83 -6.87 -3.85
N GLY A 146 18.55 -5.65 -3.39
CA GLY A 146 18.90 -4.42 -4.08
C GLY A 146 17.94 -4.04 -5.21
N GLU A 147 17.04 -4.93 -5.61
CA GLU A 147 16.06 -4.68 -6.66
C GLU A 147 14.86 -3.87 -6.13
N THR A 148 14.27 -3.09 -7.02
CA THR A 148 13.02 -2.38 -6.73
C THR A 148 11.83 -3.28 -7.03
N VAL A 149 10.95 -3.43 -6.03
CA VAL A 149 9.73 -4.24 -6.11
C VAL A 149 8.51 -3.39 -5.80
N ARG A 150 7.40 -3.62 -6.49
CA ARG A 150 6.09 -3.07 -6.18
C ARG A 150 5.19 -4.15 -5.64
N LEU A 151 4.61 -3.93 -4.48
CA LEU A 151 3.64 -4.80 -3.85
C LEU A 151 2.25 -4.17 -3.94
N PHE A 152 1.28 -4.89 -4.44
CA PHE A 152 -0.12 -4.49 -4.58
C PHE A 152 -0.95 -5.28 -3.56
N PRO A 153 -1.14 -4.77 -2.32
CA PRO A 153 -2.08 -5.38 -1.39
C PRO A 153 -3.50 -5.15 -1.91
N GLU A 154 -4.26 -6.21 -2.12
CA GLU A 154 -5.57 -6.14 -2.79
C GLU A 154 -6.72 -6.59 -1.90
N GLU A 155 -6.50 -7.55 -1.03
CA GLU A 155 -7.51 -8.09 -0.14
C GLU A 155 -6.95 -8.28 1.28
N TYR A 156 -7.62 -7.72 2.27
CA TYR A 156 -7.27 -7.92 3.67
C TYR A 156 -7.66 -9.33 4.14
N TYR A 157 -6.71 -10.08 4.65
CA TYR A 157 -6.94 -11.44 5.12
C TYR A 157 -7.17 -11.50 6.63
N ARG A 158 -6.29 -10.87 7.41
CA ARG A 158 -6.31 -10.95 8.87
C ARG A 158 -5.37 -9.92 9.52
N PRO A 159 -5.52 -9.64 10.83
CA PRO A 159 -4.52 -8.88 11.57
C PRO A 159 -3.20 -9.67 11.68
N THR A 160 -2.11 -8.94 11.91
CA THR A 160 -0.84 -9.54 12.31
C THR A 160 -0.98 -10.09 13.73
N THR A 161 -0.62 -11.36 13.92
CA THR A 161 -0.68 -12.05 15.22
C THR A 161 0.64 -12.74 15.53
N ALA A 162 0.98 -12.84 16.81
CA ALA A 162 2.06 -13.71 17.26
C ALA A 162 1.58 -15.16 17.27
N PHE A 163 2.45 -16.10 16.88
CA PHE A 163 2.16 -17.52 16.87
C PHE A 163 2.92 -18.22 18.01
N PRO A 164 2.28 -19.20 18.67
CA PRO A 164 2.89 -19.92 19.80
C PRO A 164 4.04 -20.81 19.36
N SER A 165 4.10 -21.24 18.10
CA SER A 165 5.15 -22.08 17.55
C SER A 165 5.40 -21.81 16.06
N ALA A 166 6.53 -22.31 15.55
CA ALA A 166 6.86 -22.25 14.12
C ALA A 166 5.86 -23.06 13.26
N GLU A 167 5.37 -24.17 13.80
CA GLU A 167 4.39 -25.04 13.15
C GLU A 167 3.06 -24.29 12.95
N ALA A 168 2.58 -23.60 14.00
CA ALA A 168 1.34 -22.80 13.92
C ALA A 168 1.47 -21.66 12.89
N LEU A 169 2.64 -21.00 12.80
CA LEU A 169 2.93 -20.02 11.76
C LEU A 169 2.89 -20.65 10.37
N LYS A 170 3.54 -21.82 10.21
CA LYS A 170 3.60 -22.54 8.93
C LYS A 170 2.21 -22.96 8.44
N GLU A 171 1.37 -23.47 9.32
CA GLU A 171 -0.02 -23.83 8.99
C GLU A 171 -0.84 -22.62 8.58
N GLN A 172 -0.68 -21.48 9.27
CA GLN A 172 -1.38 -20.26 8.90
C GLN A 172 -0.92 -19.72 7.54
N LEU A 173 0.39 -19.71 7.26
CA LEU A 173 0.92 -19.32 5.96
C LEU A 173 0.39 -20.22 4.85
N ALA A 174 0.29 -21.54 5.08
CA ALA A 174 -0.28 -22.47 4.11
C ALA A 174 -1.75 -22.14 3.79
N ARG A 175 -2.56 -21.77 4.82
CA ARG A 175 -3.95 -21.31 4.61
C ARG A 175 -4.02 -20.01 3.81
N ASP A 176 -3.18 -19.03 4.14
CA ASP A 176 -3.13 -17.75 3.42
C ASP A 176 -2.75 -17.96 1.94
N ILE A 177 -1.78 -18.83 1.66
CA ILE A 177 -1.35 -19.18 0.29
C ILE A 177 -2.44 -19.93 -0.46
N ALA A 178 -3.15 -20.87 0.17
CA ALA A 178 -4.27 -21.55 -0.46
C ALA A 178 -5.35 -20.57 -0.91
N ARG A 179 -5.74 -19.61 -0.04
CA ARG A 179 -6.68 -18.53 -0.37
C ARG A 179 -6.17 -17.66 -1.54
N LEU A 180 -4.87 -17.32 -1.55
CA LEU A 180 -4.25 -16.55 -2.62
C LEU A 180 -4.37 -17.26 -3.97
N ARG A 181 -4.05 -18.58 -4.01
CA ARG A 181 -4.10 -19.38 -5.23
C ARG A 181 -5.52 -19.59 -5.76
N GLU A 182 -6.52 -19.72 -4.89
CA GLU A 182 -7.93 -19.79 -5.30
C GLU A 182 -8.38 -18.49 -5.99
N ARG A 183 -7.92 -17.35 -5.50
CA ARG A 183 -8.21 -16.06 -6.10
C ARG A 183 -7.54 -15.86 -7.46
N SER A 184 -6.29 -16.28 -7.62
CA SER A 184 -5.52 -16.12 -8.86
C SER A 184 -6.03 -17.00 -10.01
N ARG A 185 -6.97 -17.93 -9.74
CA ARG A 185 -7.60 -18.79 -10.76
C ARG A 185 -8.91 -18.23 -11.32
N LYS A 186 -9.44 -17.16 -10.72
CA LYS A 186 -10.67 -16.45 -11.15
C LYS A 186 -10.34 -15.25 -12.02
#